data_18f1349da9f4e18f35728817f1ae4cee
#
_entry.id   18f1349da9f4e18f35728817f1ae4cee
#
_cell.length_a   1.000
_cell.length_b   1.000
_cell.length_c   1.000
_cell.angle_alpha   90.00
_cell.angle_beta   90.00
_cell.angle_gamma   90.00
#
_symmetry.space_group_name_H-M   'P 1'
#
loop_
_entity.id
_entity.type
_entity.pdbx_description
1 polymer ?
#
loop_
_entity_poly.entity_id
_entity_poly.type
_entity_poly.pdbx_seq_one_letter_code
_entity_poly.pdbx_strand_id
1 'polypeptide(L)'
;MKVTRCKENPIVTPGIYDWRKATVFNPAVILEKGKFYMIERAAGGLRPFHCSLGLLESDDGIHFRHVTDKPIVTPDTFGFPYGSVQDPRIVKIEGKFYMTYALRPSAYGYSPTGIGKPDEISYDYPGE
;
A
#
# COMPACT_ATOMS: atom_id res chain seq x y z
N MET A 1 16.88 -22.63 9.62
CA MET A 1 15.83 -22.64 8.58
C MET A 1 16.47 -22.17 7.27
N LYS A 2 16.31 -22.91 6.16
CA LYS A 2 16.80 -22.50 4.83
C LYS A 2 15.66 -21.77 4.10
N VAL A 3 15.86 -20.52 3.75
CA VAL A 3 14.89 -19.73 2.96
C VAL A 3 15.33 -19.77 1.50
N THR A 4 14.41 -20.10 0.61
CA THR A 4 14.65 -20.11 -0.84
C THR A 4 13.78 -19.04 -1.50
N ARG A 5 14.38 -18.21 -2.34
CA ARG A 5 13.66 -17.20 -3.10
C ARG A 5 12.78 -17.86 -4.18
N CYS A 6 11.53 -17.41 -4.29
CA CYS A 6 10.65 -17.88 -5.37
C CYS A 6 11.27 -17.49 -6.73
N LYS A 7 11.24 -18.44 -7.68
CA LYS A 7 11.78 -18.22 -9.03
C LYS A 7 10.95 -17.22 -9.85
N GLU A 8 9.68 -17.08 -9.51
CA GLU A 8 8.72 -16.21 -10.19
C GLU A 8 8.71 -14.77 -9.65
N ASN A 9 9.58 -14.46 -8.66
CA ASN A 9 9.71 -13.08 -8.17
C ASN A 9 10.16 -12.12 -9.29
N PRO A 10 9.54 -10.91 -9.35
CA PRO A 10 8.49 -10.39 -8.46
C PRO A 10 7.11 -10.97 -8.76
N ILE A 11 6.44 -11.54 -7.74
CA ILE A 11 5.11 -12.15 -7.87
C ILE A 11 3.96 -11.14 -7.96
N VAL A 12 4.20 -9.88 -7.60
CA VAL A 12 3.29 -8.74 -7.78
C VAL A 12 4.10 -7.56 -8.30
N THR A 13 3.59 -6.93 -9.36
CA THR A 13 4.21 -5.78 -10.03
C THR A 13 3.26 -4.60 -10.09
N PRO A 14 3.76 -3.36 -10.20
CA PRO A 14 2.93 -2.18 -10.46
C PRO A 14 2.18 -2.30 -11.80
N GLY A 15 1.23 -1.41 -12.03
CA GLY A 15 0.48 -1.32 -13.28
C GLY A 15 -1.01 -1.65 -13.11
N ILE A 16 -1.72 -1.85 -14.21
CA ILE A 16 -3.15 -2.17 -14.37
C ILE A 16 -4.05 -0.97 -14.00
N TYR A 17 -3.93 -0.44 -12.76
CA TYR A 17 -4.77 0.66 -12.26
C TYR A 17 -3.93 1.90 -11.96
N ASP A 18 -4.50 3.10 -12.18
CA ASP A 18 -3.80 4.37 -11.99
C ASP A 18 -3.27 4.58 -10.57
N TRP A 19 -4.01 4.14 -9.56
CA TRP A 19 -3.63 4.30 -8.15
C TRP A 19 -2.42 3.46 -7.72
N ARG A 20 -1.98 2.50 -8.54
CA ARG A 20 -0.85 1.59 -8.26
C ARG A 20 0.16 1.45 -9.41
N LYS A 21 0.13 2.36 -10.38
CA LYS A 21 0.96 2.22 -11.59
C LYS A 21 2.45 2.49 -11.38
N ALA A 22 2.81 3.24 -10.34
CA ALA A 22 4.21 3.62 -10.11
C ALA A 22 4.96 2.62 -9.23
N THR A 23 4.34 2.11 -8.17
CA THR A 23 5.01 1.19 -7.24
C THR A 23 4.03 0.39 -6.39
N VAL A 24 4.47 -0.82 -6.00
CA VAL A 24 3.84 -1.70 -5.02
C VAL A 24 4.90 -2.27 -4.10
N PHE A 25 4.64 -2.33 -2.79
CA PHE A 25 5.64 -2.75 -1.80
C PHE A 25 5.03 -2.95 -0.41
N ASN A 26 5.83 -3.42 0.54
CA ASN A 26 5.49 -3.58 1.97
C ASN A 26 4.11 -4.22 2.21
N PRO A 27 3.79 -5.37 1.60
CA PRO A 27 2.48 -5.99 1.77
C PRO A 27 2.33 -6.65 3.14
N ALA A 28 1.07 -6.79 3.57
CA ALA A 28 0.68 -7.78 4.56
C ALA A 28 0.08 -9.00 3.86
N VAL A 29 0.40 -10.20 4.31
CA VAL A 29 -0.15 -11.44 3.75
C VAL A 29 -0.68 -12.32 4.87
N ILE A 30 -1.85 -12.92 4.65
CA ILE A 30 -2.45 -13.90 5.56
C ILE A 30 -3.03 -15.08 4.78
N LEU A 31 -2.91 -16.27 5.33
CA LEU A 31 -3.57 -17.47 4.83
C LEU A 31 -4.85 -17.70 5.63
N GLU A 32 -5.98 -17.76 4.95
CA GLU A 32 -7.28 -18.03 5.55
C GLU A 32 -8.05 -19.05 4.72
N LYS A 33 -8.45 -20.17 5.36
CA LYS A 33 -9.23 -21.24 4.73
C LYS A 33 -8.66 -21.74 3.39
N GLY A 34 -7.32 -21.86 3.33
CA GLY A 34 -6.61 -22.35 2.15
C GLY A 34 -6.39 -21.33 1.04
N LYS A 35 -6.76 -20.05 1.24
CA LYS A 35 -6.54 -18.96 0.29
C LYS A 35 -5.64 -17.89 0.91
N PHE A 36 -4.70 -17.39 0.14
CA PHE A 36 -3.85 -16.26 0.53
C PHE A 36 -4.55 -14.94 0.20
N TYR A 37 -4.51 -14.03 1.14
CA TYR A 37 -4.93 -12.63 0.96
C TYR A 37 -3.73 -11.73 1.19
N MET A 38 -3.52 -10.79 0.27
CA MET A 38 -2.45 -9.80 0.35
C MET A 38 -3.07 -8.41 0.38
N ILE A 39 -2.65 -7.61 1.36
CA ILE A 39 -2.93 -6.17 1.37
C ILE A 39 -1.66 -5.48 0.93
N GLU A 40 -1.65 -4.98 -0.31
CA GLU A 40 -0.52 -4.26 -0.88
C GLU A 40 -0.56 -2.77 -0.48
N ARG A 41 0.61 -2.19 -0.26
CA ARG A 41 0.78 -0.73 -0.31
C ARG A 41 1.17 -0.35 -1.71
N ALA A 42 0.46 0.61 -2.30
CA ALA A 42 0.67 1.03 -3.68
C ALA A 42 0.56 2.53 -3.84
N ALA A 43 1.24 3.07 -4.86
CA ALA A 43 1.12 4.47 -5.26
C ALA A 43 1.04 4.60 -6.79
N GLY A 44 0.20 5.53 -7.24
CA GLY A 44 0.05 5.86 -8.66
C GLY A 44 1.15 6.77 -9.20
N GLY A 45 1.88 7.47 -8.33
CA GLY A 45 3.00 8.36 -8.65
C GLY A 45 4.02 8.38 -7.52
N LEU A 46 5.20 8.90 -7.82
CA LEU A 46 6.27 9.06 -6.83
C LEU A 46 6.29 10.47 -6.23
N ARG A 47 5.66 11.43 -6.91
CA ARG A 47 5.53 12.83 -6.48
C ARG A 47 4.17 13.38 -6.92
N PRO A 48 3.23 13.64 -5.99
CA PRO A 48 3.30 13.27 -4.55
C PRO A 48 3.27 11.75 -4.36
N PHE A 49 3.91 11.27 -3.30
CA PHE A 49 3.94 9.84 -2.95
C PHE A 49 2.70 9.46 -2.13
N HIS A 50 1.57 9.47 -2.79
CA HIS A 50 0.26 9.22 -2.24
C HIS A 50 -0.04 7.72 -2.29
N CYS A 51 0.03 7.06 -1.14
CA CYS A 51 -0.19 5.62 -1.06
C CYS A 51 -1.61 5.29 -0.60
N SER A 52 -2.10 4.20 -1.15
CA SER A 52 -3.35 3.54 -0.78
C SER A 52 -3.10 2.04 -0.58
N LEU A 53 -4.06 1.34 0.00
CA LEU A 53 -3.98 -0.10 0.22
C LEU A 53 -4.94 -0.83 -0.73
N GLY A 54 -4.45 -1.84 -1.42
CA GLY A 54 -5.22 -2.72 -2.29
C GLY A 54 -5.35 -4.13 -1.73
N LEU A 55 -6.33 -4.89 -2.22
CA LEU A 55 -6.57 -6.26 -1.82
C LEU A 55 -6.40 -7.20 -3.01
N LEU A 56 -5.52 -8.19 -2.83
CA LEU A 56 -5.32 -9.28 -3.76
C LEU A 56 -5.60 -10.61 -3.07
N GLU A 57 -5.90 -11.62 -3.87
CA GLU A 57 -6.03 -13.01 -3.40
C GLU A 57 -5.24 -13.97 -4.29
N SER A 58 -4.89 -15.12 -3.74
CA SER A 58 -4.20 -16.20 -4.45
C SER A 58 -4.55 -17.56 -3.85
N ASP A 59 -4.61 -18.58 -4.69
CA ASP A 59 -4.85 -19.95 -4.27
C ASP A 59 -3.53 -20.69 -3.96
N ASP A 60 -2.39 -20.21 -4.44
CA ASP A 60 -1.07 -20.84 -4.31
C ASP A 60 0.01 -19.97 -3.64
N GLY A 61 -0.29 -18.70 -3.35
CA GLY A 61 0.64 -17.74 -2.76
C GLY A 61 1.68 -17.18 -3.74
N ILE A 62 1.54 -17.47 -5.02
CA ILE A 62 2.42 -17.01 -6.10
C ILE A 62 1.64 -16.18 -7.13
N HIS A 63 0.51 -16.71 -7.62
CA HIS A 63 -0.31 -16.05 -8.62
C HIS A 63 -1.42 -15.26 -7.94
N PHE A 64 -1.17 -13.97 -7.76
CA PHE A 64 -2.12 -13.05 -7.13
C PHE A 64 -2.98 -12.32 -8.16
N ARG A 65 -4.26 -12.16 -7.85
CA ARG A 65 -5.23 -11.37 -8.61
C ARG A 65 -5.90 -10.34 -7.72
N HIS A 66 -6.25 -9.20 -8.27
CA HIS A 66 -7.00 -8.17 -7.53
C HIS A 66 -8.41 -8.64 -7.22
N VAL A 67 -8.86 -8.39 -5.99
CA VAL A 67 -10.25 -8.62 -5.57
C VAL A 67 -11.14 -7.48 -6.06
N THR A 68 -10.59 -6.25 -6.12
CA THR A 68 -11.27 -5.05 -6.61
C THR A 68 -10.34 -4.22 -7.50
N ASP A 69 -10.89 -3.42 -8.38
CA ASP A 69 -10.16 -2.46 -9.23
C ASP A 69 -9.77 -1.16 -8.48
N LYS A 70 -10.34 -0.95 -7.30
CA LYS A 70 -10.12 0.22 -6.44
C LYS A 70 -9.36 -0.17 -5.18
N PRO A 71 -8.63 0.76 -4.55
CA PRO A 71 -8.06 0.52 -3.24
C PRO A 71 -9.15 0.27 -2.21
N ILE A 72 -8.87 -0.59 -1.23
CA ILE A 72 -9.77 -0.89 -0.11
C ILE A 72 -9.66 0.14 1.02
N VAL A 73 -8.52 0.82 1.12
CA VAL A 73 -8.28 1.90 2.08
C VAL A 73 -7.52 3.01 1.37
N THR A 74 -8.04 4.22 1.47
CA THR A 74 -7.40 5.44 1.01
C THR A 74 -7.26 6.42 2.16
N PRO A 75 -6.36 7.40 2.08
CA PRO A 75 -6.27 8.42 3.12
C PRO A 75 -7.54 9.29 3.24
N ASP A 76 -8.33 9.41 2.16
CA ASP A 76 -9.65 10.08 2.19
C ASP A 76 -10.60 9.45 3.20
N THR A 77 -10.52 8.14 3.41
CA THR A 77 -11.31 7.40 4.41
C THR A 77 -11.17 8.02 5.81
N PHE A 78 -10.06 8.69 6.07
CA PHE A 78 -9.72 9.31 7.36
C PHE A 78 -9.77 10.84 7.32
N GLY A 79 -10.27 11.44 6.23
CA GLY A 79 -10.34 12.88 6.07
C GLY A 79 -9.02 13.55 5.64
N PHE A 80 -8.07 12.77 5.09
CA PHE A 80 -6.77 13.27 4.62
C PHE A 80 -6.61 13.08 3.10
N PRO A 81 -7.30 13.84 2.24
CA PRO A 81 -7.28 13.64 0.79
C PRO A 81 -5.89 13.77 0.16
N TYR A 82 -4.97 14.44 0.84
CA TYR A 82 -3.57 14.60 0.41
C TYR A 82 -2.59 13.73 1.20
N GLY A 83 -3.12 12.79 1.96
CA GLY A 83 -2.37 11.92 2.82
C GLY A 83 -1.82 10.67 2.15
N SER A 84 -1.39 9.73 2.96
CA SER A 84 -0.86 8.44 2.52
C SER A 84 -1.13 7.38 3.58
N VAL A 85 -1.68 6.23 3.18
CA VAL A 85 -1.85 5.05 4.04
C VAL A 85 -0.75 4.05 3.70
N GLN A 86 -0.04 3.55 4.72
CA GLN A 86 1.21 2.84 4.54
C GLN A 86 1.34 1.61 5.42
N ASP A 87 2.19 0.66 4.99
CA ASP A 87 2.74 -0.43 5.77
C ASP A 87 1.69 -1.25 6.54
N PRO A 88 0.73 -1.85 5.84
CA PRO A 88 -0.28 -2.68 6.50
C PRO A 88 0.36 -3.88 7.20
N ARG A 89 -0.20 -4.27 8.33
CA ARG A 89 0.06 -5.55 8.99
C ARG A 89 -1.26 -6.14 9.41
N ILE A 90 -1.46 -7.43 9.16
CA ILE A 90 -2.71 -8.13 9.43
C ILE A 90 -2.47 -9.33 10.33
N VAL A 91 -3.37 -9.52 11.28
CA VAL A 91 -3.39 -10.69 12.17
C VAL A 91 -4.83 -11.12 12.42
N LYS A 92 -5.04 -12.41 12.65
CA LYS A 92 -6.33 -12.94 13.06
C LYS A 92 -6.28 -13.32 14.53
N ILE A 93 -7.18 -12.77 15.34
CA ILE A 93 -7.33 -13.04 16.76
C ILE A 93 -8.80 -13.36 17.04
N GLU A 94 -9.07 -14.52 17.65
CA GLU A 94 -10.43 -14.95 18.02
C GLU A 94 -11.44 -14.85 16.85
N GLY A 95 -11.01 -15.23 15.65
CA GLY A 95 -11.84 -15.24 14.44
C GLY A 95 -12.03 -13.86 13.77
N LYS A 96 -11.52 -12.79 14.34
CA LYS A 96 -11.57 -11.43 13.77
C LYS A 96 -10.22 -11.04 13.17
N PHE A 97 -10.26 -10.29 12.07
CA PHE A 97 -9.06 -9.71 11.47
C PHE A 97 -8.81 -8.32 12.04
N TYR A 98 -7.55 -8.09 12.41
CA TYR A 98 -7.05 -6.79 12.86
C TYR A 98 -5.96 -6.36 11.91
N MET A 99 -6.05 -5.12 11.45
CA MET A 99 -5.04 -4.51 10.59
C MET A 99 -4.49 -3.24 11.25
N THR A 100 -3.18 -3.16 11.36
CA THR A 100 -2.48 -1.91 11.69
C THR A 100 -1.88 -1.32 10.41
N TYR A 101 -1.76 -0.01 10.36
CA TYR A 101 -1.16 0.75 9.25
C TYR A 101 -0.63 2.08 9.77
N ALA A 102 0.26 2.69 9.01
CA ALA A 102 0.70 4.07 9.25
C ALA A 102 -0.15 5.02 8.38
N LEU A 103 -0.64 6.10 9.00
CA LEU A 103 -1.37 7.16 8.31
C LEU A 103 -0.55 8.46 8.38
N ARG A 104 -0.28 9.04 7.22
CA ARG A 104 0.30 10.36 7.09
C ARG A 104 -0.77 11.33 6.62
N PRO A 105 -0.98 12.45 7.31
CA PRO A 105 -1.95 13.48 6.89
C PRO A 105 -1.56 14.16 5.56
N SER A 106 -0.26 14.22 5.26
CA SER A 106 0.27 14.75 4.00
C SER A 106 1.26 13.77 3.37
N ALA A 107 1.11 13.48 2.10
CA ALA A 107 2.02 12.62 1.34
C ALA A 107 3.37 13.33 1.10
N TYR A 108 4.44 12.55 0.92
CA TYR A 108 5.73 13.09 0.50
C TYR A 108 5.61 13.78 -0.86
N GLY A 109 6.24 14.94 -1.00
CA GLY A 109 6.21 15.74 -2.23
C GLY A 109 4.89 16.46 -2.48
N TYR A 110 4.01 16.52 -1.48
CA TYR A 110 2.79 17.33 -1.53
C TYR A 110 2.93 18.58 -0.66
N SER A 111 2.70 19.75 -1.27
CA SER A 111 2.54 21.01 -0.55
C SER A 111 1.06 21.40 -0.51
N PRO A 112 0.40 21.39 0.66
CA PRO A 112 -1.00 21.76 0.77
C PRO A 112 -1.29 23.22 0.41
N THR A 113 -0.27 24.08 0.36
CA THR A 113 -0.39 25.50 0.03
C THR A 113 -0.25 25.78 -1.47
N GLY A 114 0.06 24.79 -2.29
CA GLY A 114 0.33 24.97 -3.72
C GLY A 114 1.55 25.85 -4.03
N ILE A 115 2.34 26.23 -3.03
CA ILE A 115 3.51 27.12 -3.11
C ILE A 115 4.83 26.31 -3.13
N GLY A 116 4.77 25.03 -3.36
CA GLY A 116 5.96 24.22 -3.58
C GLY A 116 6.16 24.02 -5.08
N LYS A 117 7.29 24.42 -5.63
CA LYS A 117 7.67 23.95 -6.95
C LYS A 117 7.82 22.42 -6.87
N PRO A 118 7.49 21.67 -7.93
CA PRO A 118 7.64 20.21 -7.94
C PRO A 118 9.05 19.70 -7.57
N ASP A 119 10.04 20.59 -7.61
CA ASP A 119 11.45 20.32 -7.38
C ASP A 119 11.91 20.62 -5.94
N GLU A 120 11.11 21.30 -5.15
CA GLU A 120 11.39 21.55 -3.74
C GLU A 120 10.85 20.38 -2.91
N ILE A 121 11.72 19.41 -2.64
CA ILE A 121 11.46 18.39 -1.64
C ILE A 121 11.61 19.07 -0.28
N SER A 122 10.54 19.62 0.24
CA SER A 122 10.53 19.93 1.66
C SER A 122 10.37 18.61 2.42
N TYR A 123 11.46 18.13 2.98
CA TYR A 123 11.43 17.11 4.02
C TYR A 123 11.02 17.78 5.33
N ASP A 124 9.88 18.42 5.37
CA ASP A 124 9.31 18.92 6.60
C ASP A 124 8.84 17.72 7.41
N TYR A 125 9.75 17.13 8.17
CA TYR A 125 9.38 16.30 9.28
C TYR A 125 8.73 17.22 10.31
N PRO A 126 7.44 17.05 10.65
CA PRO A 126 6.88 17.74 11.79
C PRO A 126 7.57 17.17 13.03
N GLY A 127 8.51 17.94 13.61
CA GLY A 127 9.18 17.55 14.83
C GLY A 127 10.68 17.84 14.94
N GLU A 128 11.27 18.65 14.04
CA GLU A 128 12.57 19.28 14.28
C GLU A 128 12.42 20.76 14.62
#